data_bd0929f9661e87a694569f6c0a4421fa
#
_entry.id   bd0929f9661e87a694569f6c0a4421fa
#
_cell.length_a   1.000
_cell.length_b   1.000
_cell.length_c   1.000
_cell.angle_alpha   90.00
_cell.angle_beta   90.00
_cell.angle_gamma   90.00
#
_symmetry.space_group_name_H-M   'P 1'
#
loop_
_entity.id
_entity.type
_entity.pdbx_description
1 polymer ?
#
loop_
_entity_poly.entity_id
_entity_poly.type
_entity_poly.pdbx_seq_one_letter_code
_entity_poly.pdbx_strand_id
1 'polypeptide(L)'
;ADRAVVCLADGPMRSPRSSKPIPPGGTHPWLSGACLALSTRLFEAVGGFDERYFLYWEDVDFSRRVVSSGGALVLAREAVAVHDEGGTHRDRDADAGPAKSDTYYYYNIRNRLLYAALQLDAGARRRWVATAPAAARAIVLRGGRRQLLRSRSSLRAAWAGTRDGLRLMRRCARGELPLSLIHI
;
A
#
# COMPACT_ATOMS: atom_id res chain seq x y z
N ALA A 1 -19.22 -8.43 -3.95
CA ALA A 1 -17.84 -7.90 -4.00
C ALA A 1 -17.43 -7.43 -2.61
N ASP A 2 -16.83 -8.32 -1.82
CA ASP A 2 -16.54 -8.06 -0.41
C ASP A 2 -15.05 -7.88 -0.12
N ARG A 3 -14.25 -7.64 -1.14
CA ARG A 3 -12.79 -7.48 -1.03
C ARG A 3 -12.39 -6.02 -1.16
N ALA A 4 -11.36 -5.62 -0.44
CA ALA A 4 -10.72 -4.35 -0.68
C ALA A 4 -10.12 -4.33 -2.10
N VAL A 5 -10.11 -3.17 -2.74
CA VAL A 5 -9.58 -3.01 -4.10
C VAL A 5 -8.67 -1.79 -4.19
N VAL A 6 -7.66 -1.89 -5.03
CA VAL A 6 -6.85 -0.75 -5.46
C VAL A 6 -7.40 -0.26 -6.79
N CYS A 7 -7.69 1.02 -6.88
CA CYS A 7 -8.09 1.66 -8.13
C CYS A 7 -6.86 1.86 -9.02
N LEU A 8 -6.86 1.27 -10.21
CA LEU A 8 -5.70 1.30 -11.12
C LEU A 8 -5.52 2.66 -11.82
N ALA A 9 -6.56 3.49 -11.84
CA ALA A 9 -6.48 4.82 -12.45
C ALA A 9 -5.51 5.75 -11.73
N ASP A 10 -5.57 5.78 -10.38
CA ASP A 10 -4.88 6.77 -9.55
C ASP A 10 -4.40 6.24 -8.19
N GLY A 11 -4.68 4.99 -7.88
CA GLY A 11 -4.14 4.24 -6.75
C GLY A 11 -4.84 4.35 -5.40
N PRO A 12 -6.00 4.94 -5.18
CA PRO A 12 -6.71 4.88 -3.92
C PRO A 12 -7.17 3.46 -3.61
N MET A 13 -6.94 3.04 -2.38
CA MET A 13 -7.54 1.83 -1.85
C MET A 13 -8.99 2.08 -1.49
N ARG A 14 -9.87 1.15 -1.84
CA ARG A 14 -11.29 1.18 -1.50
C ARG A 14 -11.61 -0.01 -0.60
N SER A 15 -12.27 0.28 0.52
CA SER A 15 -12.90 -0.74 1.35
C SER A 15 -14.11 -1.32 0.61
N PRO A 16 -14.50 -2.59 0.87
CA PRO A 16 -15.75 -3.16 0.39
C PRO A 16 -16.99 -2.34 0.77
N ARG A 17 -16.89 -1.62 1.90
CA ARG A 17 -17.97 -0.75 2.42
C ARG A 17 -17.96 0.66 1.84
N SER A 18 -17.06 0.97 0.91
CA SER A 18 -16.99 2.32 0.32
C SER A 18 -18.15 2.53 -0.64
N SER A 19 -18.94 3.57 -0.40
CA SER A 19 -20.01 4.03 -1.31
C SER A 19 -19.48 4.83 -2.50
N LYS A 20 -18.19 5.13 -2.53
CA LYS A 20 -17.60 5.91 -3.62
C LYS A 20 -17.50 5.07 -4.89
N PRO A 21 -17.89 5.59 -6.06
CA PRO A 21 -17.81 4.87 -7.31
C PRO A 21 -16.36 4.48 -7.62
N ILE A 22 -16.21 3.32 -8.27
CA ILE A 22 -14.93 2.86 -8.79
C ILE A 22 -14.62 3.70 -10.03
N PRO A 23 -13.47 4.38 -10.09
CA PRO A 23 -13.10 5.16 -11.26
C PRO A 23 -12.88 4.26 -12.49
N PRO A 24 -13.03 4.80 -13.70
CA PRO A 24 -12.66 4.08 -14.92
C PRO A 24 -11.18 3.69 -14.89
N GLY A 25 -10.82 2.53 -15.48
CA GLY A 25 -9.46 2.01 -15.48
C GLY A 25 -9.28 0.73 -14.66
N GLY A 26 -10.36 0.24 -14.06
CA GLY A 26 -10.38 -1.03 -13.35
C GLY A 26 -9.84 -0.97 -11.92
N THR A 27 -9.92 -2.13 -11.27
CA THR A 27 -9.45 -2.32 -9.90
C THR A 27 -8.69 -3.63 -9.77
N HIS A 28 -7.88 -3.73 -8.75
CA HIS A 28 -7.23 -4.97 -8.35
C HIS A 28 -7.67 -5.36 -6.94
N PRO A 29 -8.17 -6.59 -6.72
CA PRO A 29 -8.51 -7.06 -5.38
C PRO A 29 -7.25 -7.32 -4.57
N TRP A 30 -7.33 -7.15 -3.26
CA TRP A 30 -6.28 -7.52 -2.33
C TRP A 30 -6.87 -7.92 -0.98
N LEU A 31 -6.10 -8.69 -0.22
CA LEU A 31 -6.39 -9.07 1.16
C LEU A 31 -5.34 -8.47 2.09
N SER A 32 -5.78 -8.05 3.28
CA SER A 32 -4.88 -7.49 4.29
C SER A 32 -3.95 -8.56 4.84
N GLY A 33 -2.67 -8.21 5.01
CA GLY A 33 -1.68 -9.04 5.68
C GLY A 33 -1.92 -9.24 7.17
N ALA A 34 -2.90 -8.55 7.76
CA ALA A 34 -3.26 -8.69 9.17
C ALA A 34 -3.67 -10.12 9.56
N CYS A 35 -4.31 -10.86 8.63
CA CYS A 35 -4.61 -12.26 8.80
C CYS A 35 -4.72 -12.92 7.43
N LEU A 36 -3.69 -13.65 7.03
CA LEU A 36 -3.63 -14.41 5.79
C LEU A 36 -3.36 -15.88 6.10
N ALA A 37 -4.11 -16.78 5.45
CA ALA A 37 -3.85 -18.21 5.45
C ALA A 37 -3.62 -18.67 4.01
N LEU A 38 -2.52 -19.36 3.77
CA LEU A 38 -2.14 -19.86 2.44
C LEU A 38 -1.22 -21.07 2.60
N SER A 39 -1.09 -21.86 1.55
CA SER A 39 -0.12 -22.97 1.55
C SER A 39 1.31 -22.45 1.33
N THR A 40 2.27 -23.11 1.96
CA THR A 40 3.71 -22.84 1.74
C THR A 40 4.07 -22.92 0.25
N ARG A 41 3.52 -23.93 -0.45
CA ARG A 41 3.72 -24.08 -1.90
C ARG A 41 3.29 -22.84 -2.69
N LEU A 42 2.14 -22.23 -2.36
CA LEU A 42 1.70 -20.99 -3.03
C LEU A 42 2.63 -19.83 -2.69
N PHE A 43 2.99 -19.71 -1.40
CA PHE A 43 3.91 -18.67 -0.93
C PHE A 43 5.23 -18.69 -1.68
N GLU A 44 5.84 -19.86 -1.79
CA GLU A 44 7.11 -20.07 -2.51
C GLU A 44 6.94 -19.83 -4.01
N ALA A 45 5.87 -20.37 -4.62
CA ALA A 45 5.63 -20.25 -6.06
C ALA A 45 5.46 -18.80 -6.53
N VAL A 46 4.94 -17.90 -5.67
CA VAL A 46 4.81 -16.46 -5.98
C VAL A 46 6.00 -15.63 -5.47
N GLY A 47 6.98 -16.26 -4.81
CA GLY A 47 8.20 -15.61 -4.33
C GLY A 47 8.02 -14.84 -3.03
N GLY A 48 7.09 -15.23 -2.15
CA GLY A 48 6.91 -14.63 -0.83
C GLY A 48 6.50 -13.15 -0.83
N PHE A 49 6.73 -12.46 0.27
CA PHE A 49 6.60 -11.01 0.34
C PHE A 49 7.85 -10.33 -0.23
N ASP A 50 7.66 -9.26 -0.97
CA ASP A 50 8.76 -8.49 -1.53
C ASP A 50 9.35 -7.54 -0.46
N GLU A 51 10.57 -7.82 0.01
CA GLU A 51 11.25 -7.10 1.08
C GLU A 51 11.48 -5.61 0.76
N ARG A 52 11.44 -5.21 -0.51
CA ARG A 52 11.56 -3.81 -0.91
C ARG A 52 10.47 -2.92 -0.34
N TYR A 53 9.32 -3.50 0.03
CA TYR A 53 8.25 -2.76 0.69
C TYR A 53 8.56 -2.44 2.15
N PHE A 54 9.21 -3.33 2.88
CA PHE A 54 9.49 -3.26 4.31
C PHE A 54 8.21 -3.19 5.18
N LEU A 55 7.31 -2.23 4.89
CA LEU A 55 6.08 -2.00 5.66
C LEU A 55 5.05 -1.33 4.77
N TYR A 56 3.81 -1.81 4.77
CA TYR A 56 2.68 -1.38 3.93
C TYR A 56 2.86 -1.64 2.42
N TRP A 57 1.81 -2.07 1.76
CA TRP A 57 1.72 -2.43 0.35
C TRP A 57 2.32 -3.81 -0.01
N GLU A 58 3.02 -4.47 0.90
CA GLU A 58 3.54 -5.83 0.70
C GLU A 58 2.40 -6.83 0.44
N ASP A 59 1.30 -6.68 1.17
CA ASP A 59 0.09 -7.51 1.04
C ASP A 59 -0.67 -7.22 -0.26
N VAL A 60 -0.69 -5.97 -0.69
CA VAL A 60 -1.27 -5.53 -1.97
C VAL A 60 -0.49 -6.13 -3.13
N ASP A 61 0.83 -6.02 -3.08
CA ASP A 61 1.73 -6.58 -4.10
C ASP A 61 1.65 -8.11 -4.14
N PHE A 62 1.70 -8.75 -2.98
CA PHE A 62 1.56 -10.19 -2.86
C PHE A 62 0.23 -10.68 -3.45
N SER A 63 -0.88 -10.04 -3.08
CA SER A 63 -2.20 -10.34 -3.63
C SER A 63 -2.23 -10.21 -5.15
N ARG A 64 -1.55 -9.19 -5.69
CA ARG A 64 -1.42 -9.00 -7.16
C ARG A 64 -0.70 -10.17 -7.80
N ARG A 65 0.44 -10.57 -7.24
CA ARG A 65 1.23 -11.70 -7.78
C ARG A 65 0.49 -13.03 -7.70
N VAL A 66 -0.22 -13.29 -6.60
CA VAL A 66 -1.09 -14.47 -6.47
C VAL A 66 -2.13 -14.52 -7.59
N VAL A 67 -2.86 -13.43 -7.84
CA VAL A 67 -3.86 -13.40 -8.91
C VAL A 67 -3.22 -13.51 -10.29
N SER A 68 -2.08 -12.87 -10.50
CA SER A 68 -1.35 -12.94 -11.78
C SER A 68 -0.79 -14.32 -12.09
N SER A 69 -0.52 -15.15 -11.08
CA SER A 69 -0.10 -16.55 -11.22
C SER A 69 -1.28 -17.55 -11.38
N GLY A 70 -2.51 -17.06 -11.49
CA GLY A 70 -3.71 -17.88 -11.59
C GLY A 70 -4.32 -18.28 -10.25
N GLY A 71 -3.78 -17.80 -9.14
CA GLY A 71 -4.34 -18.02 -7.80
C GLY A 71 -5.60 -17.19 -7.55
N ALA A 72 -6.34 -17.58 -6.51
CA ALA A 72 -7.56 -16.88 -6.09
C ALA A 72 -7.43 -16.28 -4.70
N LEU A 73 -8.00 -15.09 -4.50
CA LEU A 73 -8.14 -14.48 -3.19
C LEU A 73 -9.53 -14.83 -2.63
N VAL A 74 -9.58 -15.46 -1.49
CA VAL A 74 -10.83 -15.88 -0.84
C VAL A 74 -10.96 -15.19 0.50
N LEU A 75 -12.12 -14.61 0.77
CA LEU A 75 -12.45 -14.09 2.09
C LEU A 75 -13.22 -15.16 2.87
N ALA A 76 -12.60 -15.70 3.92
CA ALA A 76 -13.25 -16.61 4.85
C ALA A 76 -14.14 -15.81 5.82
N ARG A 77 -15.42 -15.72 5.52
CA ARG A 77 -16.36 -14.84 6.27
C ARG A 77 -16.62 -15.29 7.72
N GLU A 78 -16.45 -16.57 7.97
CA GLU A 78 -16.68 -17.19 9.28
C GLU A 78 -15.41 -17.18 10.16
N ALA A 79 -14.24 -16.89 9.56
CA ALA A 79 -13.01 -16.76 10.31
C ALA A 79 -12.90 -15.36 10.91
N VAL A 80 -12.81 -15.29 12.22
CA VAL A 80 -12.69 -14.05 12.98
C VAL A 80 -11.27 -13.94 13.53
N ALA A 81 -10.60 -12.83 13.21
CA ALA A 81 -9.32 -12.48 13.78
C ALA A 81 -9.41 -11.11 14.44
N VAL A 82 -8.84 -10.96 15.61
CA VAL A 82 -8.72 -9.67 16.30
C VAL A 82 -7.36 -9.07 15.95
N HIS A 83 -7.37 -7.91 15.32
CA HIS A 83 -6.18 -7.18 14.97
C HIS A 83 -6.07 -5.92 15.82
N ASP A 84 -5.11 -5.89 16.74
CA ASP A 84 -4.82 -4.71 17.57
C ASP A 84 -3.99 -3.68 16.75
N GLU A 85 -4.71 -2.88 15.96
CA GLU A 85 -4.10 -1.80 15.18
C GLU A 85 -3.45 -0.77 16.11
N GLY A 86 -2.12 -0.76 16.19
CA GLY A 86 -1.38 0.26 16.93
C GLY A 86 -0.84 -0.20 18.28
N GLY A 87 -0.78 -1.49 18.55
CA GLY A 87 -0.13 -2.02 19.78
C GLY A 87 1.32 -1.53 19.99
N THR A 88 1.99 -1.08 18.93
CA THR A 88 3.30 -0.42 18.99
C THR A 88 3.23 1.08 19.35
N HIS A 89 2.04 1.66 19.54
CA HIS A 89 1.83 3.10 19.76
C HIS A 89 1.08 3.41 21.06
N ARG A 90 1.13 2.51 22.07
CA ARG A 90 0.38 2.63 23.35
C ARG A 90 0.77 3.83 24.22
N ASP A 91 1.82 4.59 23.89
CA ASP A 91 2.30 5.72 24.69
C ASP A 91 1.78 7.09 24.25
N ARG A 92 0.65 7.17 23.53
CA ARG A 92 0.03 8.45 23.18
C ARG A 92 -1.29 8.62 23.90
N ASP A 93 -1.42 9.78 24.56
CA ASP A 93 -2.60 10.25 25.28
C ASP A 93 -3.91 9.85 24.57
N ALA A 94 -4.84 9.27 25.29
CA ALA A 94 -6.14 8.83 24.81
C ALA A 94 -6.98 9.95 24.17
N ASP A 95 -6.60 11.22 24.37
CA ASP A 95 -7.24 12.40 23.79
C ASP A 95 -6.64 12.85 22.43
N ALA A 96 -5.51 12.28 22.00
CA ALA A 96 -4.95 12.55 20.69
C ALA A 96 -5.67 11.67 19.68
N GLY A 97 -6.60 12.22 18.90
CA GLY A 97 -7.31 11.52 17.83
C GLY A 97 -6.37 10.68 16.91
N PRO A 98 -6.84 10.03 15.84
CA PRO A 98 -6.17 8.95 15.11
C PRO A 98 -4.89 9.36 14.37
N ALA A 99 -3.96 10.03 15.08
CA ALA A 99 -2.69 10.47 14.54
C ALA A 99 -1.88 9.25 14.06
N LYS A 100 -1.48 9.25 12.80
CA LYS A 100 -0.62 8.22 12.22
C LYS A 100 0.86 8.61 12.38
N SER A 101 1.75 7.61 12.47
CA SER A 101 3.19 7.84 12.62
C SER A 101 3.83 8.38 11.34
N ASP A 102 5.01 9.00 11.47
CA ASP A 102 5.81 9.44 10.31
C ASP A 102 6.22 8.26 9.43
N THR A 103 6.50 7.10 10.04
CA THR A 103 6.74 5.82 9.35
C THR A 103 5.55 5.41 8.49
N TYR A 104 4.31 5.55 9.01
CA TYR A 104 3.09 5.29 8.25
C TYR A 104 3.01 6.17 6.99
N TYR A 105 3.27 7.48 7.12
CA TYR A 105 3.20 8.39 5.97
C TYR A 105 4.28 8.09 4.95
N TYR A 106 5.52 7.93 5.41
CA TYR A 106 6.66 7.66 4.54
C TYR A 106 6.42 6.41 3.70
N TYR A 107 6.17 5.25 4.33
CA TYR A 107 6.07 4.00 3.60
C TYR A 107 4.80 3.88 2.78
N ASN A 108 3.65 4.36 3.24
CA ASN A 108 2.44 4.33 2.42
C ASN A 108 2.58 5.14 1.13
N ILE A 109 3.25 6.28 1.19
CA ILE A 109 3.45 7.14 0.01
C ILE A 109 4.53 6.57 -0.90
N ARG A 110 5.68 6.17 -0.34
CA ARG A 110 6.80 5.59 -1.08
C ARG A 110 6.36 4.29 -1.78
N ASN A 111 5.74 3.40 -1.05
CA ASN A 111 5.43 2.06 -1.53
C ASN A 111 4.26 2.04 -2.52
N ARG A 112 3.35 3.01 -2.44
CA ARG A 112 2.38 3.24 -3.52
C ARG A 112 3.09 3.43 -4.88
N LEU A 113 4.15 4.22 -4.91
CA LEU A 113 4.93 4.46 -6.14
C LEU A 113 5.80 3.27 -6.51
N LEU A 114 6.34 2.52 -5.54
CA LEU A 114 7.04 1.27 -5.77
C LEU A 114 6.11 0.23 -6.42
N TYR A 115 4.89 0.07 -5.90
CA TYR A 115 3.88 -0.80 -6.50
C TYR A 115 3.57 -0.41 -7.95
N ALA A 116 3.40 0.88 -8.21
CA ALA A 116 3.18 1.34 -9.57
C ALA A 116 4.36 1.01 -10.50
N ALA A 117 5.60 1.14 -9.99
CA ALA A 117 6.80 0.82 -10.75
C ALA A 117 6.90 -0.66 -11.12
N LEU A 118 6.47 -1.55 -10.22
CA LEU A 118 6.61 -3.00 -10.37
C LEU A 118 5.43 -3.63 -11.10
N GLN A 119 4.21 -3.14 -10.85
CA GLN A 119 2.98 -3.86 -11.20
C GLN A 119 2.15 -3.19 -12.31
N LEU A 120 2.45 -1.96 -12.70
CA LEU A 120 1.61 -1.22 -13.64
C LEU A 120 2.31 -0.97 -14.97
N ASP A 121 1.51 -0.84 -16.03
CA ASP A 121 1.98 -0.41 -17.35
C ASP A 121 2.46 1.05 -17.36
N ALA A 122 3.11 1.45 -18.44
CA ALA A 122 3.70 2.78 -18.58
C ALA A 122 2.66 3.92 -18.48
N GLY A 123 1.45 3.71 -19.01
CA GLY A 123 0.38 4.69 -18.96
C GLY A 123 -0.14 4.90 -17.55
N ALA A 124 -0.42 3.81 -16.84
CA ALA A 124 -0.83 3.84 -15.45
C ALA A 124 0.27 4.44 -14.54
N ARG A 125 1.54 4.07 -14.76
CA ARG A 125 2.67 4.67 -14.03
C ARG A 125 2.72 6.19 -14.17
N ARG A 126 2.55 6.72 -15.38
CA ARG A 126 2.52 8.19 -15.60
C ARG A 126 1.38 8.85 -14.82
N ARG A 127 0.18 8.26 -14.84
CA ARG A 127 -0.96 8.79 -14.06
C ARG A 127 -0.68 8.78 -12.56
N TRP A 128 -0.07 7.71 -12.03
CA TRP A 128 0.27 7.61 -10.62
C TRP A 128 1.36 8.59 -10.18
N VAL A 129 2.30 8.91 -11.07
CA VAL A 129 3.27 9.99 -10.85
C VAL A 129 2.57 11.35 -10.82
N ALA A 130 1.72 11.64 -11.80
CA ALA A 130 0.99 12.91 -11.86
C ALA A 130 0.09 13.14 -10.63
N THR A 131 -0.51 12.06 -10.11
CA THR A 131 -1.38 12.12 -8.92
C THR A 131 -0.63 11.97 -7.59
N ALA A 132 0.69 11.80 -7.59
CA ALA A 132 1.47 11.56 -6.36
C ALA A 132 1.29 12.66 -5.29
N PRO A 133 1.30 13.97 -5.60
CA PRO A 133 1.08 15.00 -4.59
C PRO A 133 -0.32 14.92 -3.96
N ALA A 134 -1.34 14.70 -4.77
CA ALA A 134 -2.72 14.56 -4.29
C ALA A 134 -2.89 13.31 -3.42
N ALA A 135 -2.27 12.20 -3.82
CA ALA A 135 -2.27 10.96 -3.05
C ALA A 135 -1.54 11.12 -1.71
N ALA A 136 -0.37 11.76 -1.71
CA ALA A 136 0.38 12.05 -0.49
C ALA A 136 -0.45 12.91 0.48
N ARG A 137 -1.07 13.99 -0.02
CA ARG A 137 -1.99 14.81 0.77
C ARG A 137 -3.15 13.98 1.34
N ALA A 138 -3.77 13.14 0.54
CA ALA A 138 -4.88 12.29 0.99
C ALA A 138 -4.46 11.30 2.07
N ILE A 139 -3.24 10.75 1.99
CA ILE A 139 -2.67 9.85 3.00
C ILE A 139 -2.40 10.61 4.30
N VAL A 140 -1.82 11.81 4.23
CA VAL A 140 -1.59 12.63 5.43
C VAL A 140 -2.91 13.01 6.11
N LEU A 141 -3.94 13.33 5.35
CA LEU A 141 -5.27 13.65 5.88
C LEU A 141 -5.95 12.47 6.61
N ARG A 142 -5.49 11.23 6.44
CA ARG A 142 -5.98 10.07 7.23
C ARG A 142 -5.64 10.19 8.72
N GLY A 143 -4.60 10.92 9.08
CA GLY A 143 -4.26 11.26 10.47
C GLY A 143 -5.02 12.47 11.03
N GLY A 144 -5.97 13.02 10.25
CA GLY A 144 -6.77 14.18 10.62
C GLY A 144 -6.16 15.52 10.16
N ARG A 145 -7.04 16.50 9.94
CA ARG A 145 -6.64 17.85 9.47
C ARG A 145 -5.73 18.58 10.45
N ARG A 146 -5.89 18.35 11.76
CA ARG A 146 -5.05 18.97 12.80
C ARG A 146 -3.60 18.53 12.68
N GLN A 147 -3.35 17.26 12.34
CA GLN A 147 -1.99 16.75 12.16
C GLN A 147 -1.31 17.39 10.95
N LEU A 148 -2.02 17.63 9.86
CA LEU A 148 -1.49 18.35 8.70
C LEU A 148 -0.96 19.74 9.05
N LEU A 149 -1.64 20.43 9.97
CA LEU A 149 -1.28 21.81 10.36
C LEU A 149 -0.22 21.88 11.45
N ARG A 150 -0.13 20.86 12.33
CA ARG A 150 0.70 20.90 13.54
C ARG A 150 1.98 20.08 13.42
N SER A 151 2.04 19.07 12.56
CA SER A 151 3.18 18.16 12.47
C SER A 151 4.05 18.43 11.25
N ARG A 152 5.12 19.20 11.46
CA ARG A 152 6.16 19.38 10.42
C ARG A 152 6.88 18.07 10.08
N SER A 153 7.00 17.13 11.03
CA SER A 153 7.62 15.83 10.80
C SER A 153 6.80 14.97 9.84
N SER A 154 5.47 14.93 10.00
CA SER A 154 4.58 14.20 9.09
C SER A 154 4.63 14.75 7.65
N LEU A 155 4.74 16.06 7.50
CA LEU A 155 4.91 16.66 6.17
C LEU A 155 6.27 16.32 5.56
N ARG A 156 7.34 16.33 6.38
CA ARG A 156 8.67 15.89 5.93
C ARG A 156 8.68 14.41 5.53
N ALA A 157 8.03 13.56 6.31
CA ALA A 157 7.90 12.13 6.01
C ALA A 157 7.13 11.91 4.69
N ALA A 158 6.04 12.63 4.48
CA ALA A 158 5.26 12.58 3.23
C ALA A 158 6.08 13.05 2.02
N TRP A 159 6.82 14.14 2.19
CA TRP A 159 7.71 14.66 1.13
C TRP A 159 8.85 13.66 0.82
N ALA A 160 9.50 13.12 1.85
CA ALA A 160 10.56 12.13 1.70
C ALA A 160 10.04 10.86 1.01
N GLY A 161 8.88 10.34 1.43
CA GLY A 161 8.22 9.18 0.80
C GLY A 161 7.90 9.42 -0.67
N THR A 162 7.40 10.63 -1.01
CA THR A 162 7.14 11.01 -2.41
C THR A 162 8.44 11.06 -3.22
N ARG A 163 9.44 11.74 -2.71
CA ARG A 163 10.76 11.87 -3.38
C ARG A 163 11.39 10.51 -3.65
N ASP A 164 11.42 9.65 -2.63
CA ASP A 164 12.10 8.37 -2.71
C ASP A 164 11.30 7.36 -3.54
N GLY A 165 9.97 7.42 -3.48
CA GLY A 165 9.10 6.66 -4.40
C GLY A 165 9.30 7.04 -5.86
N LEU A 166 9.42 8.34 -6.17
CA LEU A 166 9.71 8.80 -7.53
C LEU A 166 11.12 8.39 -8.00
N ARG A 167 12.10 8.37 -7.09
CA ARG A 167 13.45 7.85 -7.40
C ARG A 167 13.40 6.35 -7.73
N LEU A 168 12.67 5.56 -6.95
CA LEU A 168 12.47 4.13 -7.21
C LEU A 168 11.82 3.90 -8.57
N MET A 169 10.80 4.66 -8.93
CA MET A 169 10.17 4.57 -10.25
C MET A 169 11.16 4.85 -11.39
N ARG A 170 12.01 5.87 -11.25
CA ARG A 170 13.04 6.19 -12.25
C ARG A 170 14.07 5.07 -12.36
N ARG A 171 14.52 4.51 -11.23
CA ARG A 171 15.45 3.37 -11.21
C ARG A 171 14.85 2.14 -11.87
N CYS A 172 13.58 1.84 -11.57
CA CYS A 172 12.85 0.75 -12.22
C CYS A 172 12.78 0.93 -13.74
N ALA A 173 12.48 2.16 -14.20
CA ALA A 173 12.40 2.47 -15.61
C ALA A 173 13.75 2.31 -16.35
N ARG A 174 14.88 2.40 -15.62
CA ARG A 174 16.24 2.13 -16.13
C ARG A 174 16.72 0.69 -15.94
N GLY A 175 15.88 -0.19 -15.40
CA GLY A 175 16.27 -1.56 -15.08
C GLY A 175 17.24 -1.70 -13.88
N GLU A 176 17.38 -0.64 -13.07
CA GLU A 176 18.36 -0.56 -11.97
C GLU A 176 17.79 -1.04 -10.61
N LEU A 177 16.51 -1.35 -10.52
CA LEU A 177 15.98 -1.95 -9.30
C LEU A 177 16.47 -3.40 -9.24
N PRO A 178 17.17 -3.80 -8.16
CA PRO A 178 17.49 -5.18 -7.97
C PRO A 178 16.18 -5.98 -7.95
N LEU A 179 16.14 -7.07 -8.69
CA LEU A 179 15.15 -8.09 -8.48
C LEU A 179 15.19 -8.42 -6.98
N SER A 180 14.04 -8.58 -6.35
CA SER A 180 14.00 -9.04 -4.97
C SER A 180 14.86 -10.29 -4.89
N LEU A 181 15.98 -10.21 -4.20
CA LEU A 181 16.82 -11.36 -3.91
C LEU A 181 16.11 -12.14 -2.79
N ILE A 182 15.03 -12.83 -3.14
CA ILE A 182 14.56 -13.93 -2.31
C ILE A 182 15.54 -15.07 -2.58
N HIS A 183 16.65 -15.03 -1.90
CA HIS A 183 17.44 -16.20 -1.66
C HIS A 183 16.90 -16.84 -0.38
N ILE A 184 16.15 -17.91 -0.58
CA ILE A 184 15.93 -18.92 0.45
C ILE A 184 17.25 -19.68 0.64
#